data_466e91228bf3265152238cc44d53190a
#
_entry.id   466e91228bf3265152238cc44d53190a
#
_cell.length_a   1.000
_cell.length_b   1.000
_cell.length_c   1.000
_cell.angle_alpha   90.00
_cell.angle_beta   90.00
_cell.angle_gamma   90.00
#
_symmetry.space_group_name_H-M   'P 1'
#
loop_
_entity.id
_entity.type
_entity.pdbx_description
1 polymer ?
#
loop_
_entity_poly.entity_id
_entity_poly.type
_entity_poly.pdbx_seq_one_letter_code
_entity_poly.pdbx_strand_id
1 'polypeptide(L)'
;MSGLPLISRRRLLTAMALSPLLWQMNTAHAAAIDPNRIVALEWLPVELLLALGIVPYGVADTINYRLWVSEPPLPDSVIDVGLRTEPNLELLTEMKPSFMVWSAGYGPSPEMLARIAPGRGFNFSDGKQPLAMARKSLTEMADLLNLQSAAETHLAQYEDFIRSMKPRFVKRGARPLLLTTLIDPRHMLVFGPNSLFQEILDEYGIPNAWQGETNFWGSTAVSIDRLAAYKDVDVLCFDHDNSKDMDALMATPLWQAMPFVRVGRFQRVPAVWFYGATLSAMHFVRVLDNAIGGKA
;
A
#
# COMPACT_ATOMS: atom_id res chain seq x y z
N MET A 1 -38.36 -58.95 26.36
CA MET A 1 -38.91 -57.94 25.43
C MET A 1 -39.12 -56.67 26.23
N SER A 2 -38.17 -55.78 26.18
CA SER A 2 -38.17 -54.52 26.92
C SER A 2 -38.76 -53.41 26.04
N GLY A 3 -39.94 -52.92 26.45
CA GLY A 3 -40.65 -51.84 25.76
C GLY A 3 -39.94 -50.50 25.94
N LEU A 4 -39.72 -49.77 24.82
CA LEU A 4 -39.27 -48.40 24.81
C LEU A 4 -40.29 -47.46 25.47
N PRO A 5 -39.90 -46.50 26.31
CA PRO A 5 -40.83 -45.59 26.97
C PRO A 5 -41.41 -44.62 25.91
N LEU A 6 -42.73 -44.59 25.80
CA LEU A 6 -43.50 -43.68 24.96
C LEU A 6 -43.36 -42.26 25.50
N ILE A 7 -42.65 -41.40 24.77
CA ILE A 7 -42.52 -39.97 25.07
C ILE A 7 -43.89 -39.32 24.85
N SER A 8 -44.53 -38.81 25.94
CA SER A 8 -45.86 -38.20 25.86
C SER A 8 -45.77 -36.87 25.04
N ARG A 9 -46.80 -36.58 24.22
CA ARG A 9 -46.95 -35.36 23.42
C ARG A 9 -46.72 -34.07 24.23
N ARG A 10 -47.08 -34.07 25.54
CA ARG A 10 -46.83 -32.94 26.45
C ARG A 10 -45.32 -32.68 26.69
N ARG A 11 -44.49 -33.73 26.81
CA ARG A 11 -43.02 -33.56 26.99
C ARG A 11 -42.33 -33.11 25.71
N LEU A 12 -42.87 -33.47 24.54
CA LEU A 12 -42.35 -32.98 23.25
C LEU A 12 -42.64 -31.49 23.07
N LEU A 13 -43.82 -31.02 23.47
CA LEU A 13 -44.21 -29.60 23.38
C LEU A 13 -43.45 -28.71 24.37
N THR A 14 -43.11 -29.23 25.58
CA THR A 14 -42.24 -28.50 26.52
C THR A 14 -40.79 -28.43 26.04
N ALA A 15 -40.28 -29.45 25.37
CA ALA A 15 -38.95 -29.41 24.75
C ALA A 15 -38.88 -28.42 23.56
N MET A 16 -39.95 -28.29 22.78
CA MET A 16 -40.05 -27.31 21.71
C MET A 16 -40.19 -25.86 22.21
N ALA A 17 -40.81 -25.65 23.38
CA ALA A 17 -40.93 -24.29 23.96
C ALA A 17 -39.61 -23.73 24.54
N LEU A 18 -38.65 -24.60 24.86
CA LEU A 18 -37.32 -24.20 25.36
C LEU A 18 -36.28 -24.06 24.26
N SER A 19 -36.56 -24.51 23.04
CA SER A 19 -35.60 -24.41 21.90
C SER A 19 -35.27 -22.97 21.45
N PRO A 20 -36.13 -21.95 21.53
CA PRO A 20 -35.75 -20.59 21.22
C PRO A 20 -34.71 -19.98 22.18
N LEU A 21 -34.76 -20.41 23.46
CA LEU A 21 -33.80 -19.95 24.48
C LEU A 21 -32.38 -20.54 24.29
N LEU A 22 -32.27 -21.73 23.71
CA LEU A 22 -30.98 -22.34 23.37
C LEU A 22 -30.40 -21.79 22.06
N TRP A 23 -31.25 -21.25 21.18
CA TRP A 23 -30.79 -20.62 19.94
C TRP A 23 -30.23 -19.21 20.14
N GLN A 24 -30.63 -18.52 21.21
CA GLN A 24 -30.08 -17.21 21.59
C GLN A 24 -28.70 -17.28 22.28
N MET A 25 -28.24 -18.46 22.70
CA MET A 25 -26.94 -18.61 23.38
C MET A 25 -25.75 -18.87 22.43
N ASN A 26 -25.97 -18.96 21.13
CA ASN A 26 -24.91 -19.21 20.15
C ASN A 26 -24.74 -18.07 19.12
N THR A 27 -24.96 -16.82 19.51
CA THR A 27 -24.25 -15.76 18.87
C THR A 27 -22.80 -15.86 19.39
N ALA A 28 -21.97 -16.61 18.69
CA ALA A 28 -20.53 -16.44 18.80
C ALA A 28 -20.29 -14.96 18.52
N HIS A 29 -20.12 -14.16 19.58
CA HIS A 29 -19.55 -12.83 19.40
C HIS A 29 -18.22 -13.08 18.71
N ALA A 30 -18.11 -12.68 17.46
CA ALA A 30 -16.80 -12.58 16.83
C ALA A 30 -15.95 -11.82 17.85
N ALA A 31 -14.90 -12.46 18.34
CA ALA A 31 -14.03 -11.82 19.34
C ALA A 31 -13.64 -10.45 18.79
N ALA A 32 -13.83 -9.41 19.59
CA ALA A 32 -13.50 -8.05 19.17
C ALA A 32 -12.03 -8.03 18.74
N ILE A 33 -11.75 -7.38 17.60
CA ILE A 33 -10.38 -7.25 17.12
C ILE A 33 -9.60 -6.39 18.12
N ASP A 34 -8.53 -6.94 18.68
CA ASP A 34 -7.59 -6.17 19.51
C ASP A 34 -6.62 -5.41 18.57
N PRO A 35 -6.70 -4.08 18.51
CA PRO A 35 -5.86 -3.29 17.61
C PRO A 35 -4.36 -3.41 17.92
N ASN A 36 -3.98 -3.78 19.16
CA ASN A 36 -2.58 -3.97 19.53
C ASN A 36 -2.02 -5.33 19.07
N ARG A 37 -2.82 -6.18 18.47
CA ARG A 37 -2.43 -7.51 18.02
C ARG A 37 -2.77 -7.77 16.55
N ILE A 38 -2.82 -6.70 15.75
CA ILE A 38 -3.01 -6.80 14.30
C ILE A 38 -1.66 -7.02 13.63
N VAL A 39 -1.59 -8.00 12.72
CA VAL A 39 -0.42 -8.27 11.89
C VAL A 39 -0.72 -7.92 10.45
N ALA A 40 0.18 -7.17 9.81
CA ALA A 40 0.10 -6.80 8.40
C ALA A 40 1.11 -7.58 7.55
N LEU A 41 0.61 -8.32 6.57
CA LEU A 41 1.41 -9.19 5.70
C LEU A 41 1.83 -8.50 4.39
N GLU A 42 1.49 -7.23 4.23
CA GLU A 42 1.89 -6.39 3.09
C GLU A 42 1.84 -4.91 3.49
N TRP A 43 2.48 -4.04 2.72
CA TRP A 43 2.77 -2.66 3.12
C TRP A 43 1.62 -1.68 2.88
N LEU A 44 0.71 -1.94 1.94
CA LEU A 44 -0.52 -1.16 1.82
C LEU A 44 -1.35 -1.19 3.13
N PRO A 45 -1.70 -2.36 3.69
CA PRO A 45 -2.43 -2.39 4.96
C PRO A 45 -1.64 -1.83 6.14
N VAL A 46 -0.29 -1.84 6.11
CA VAL A 46 0.51 -1.10 7.09
C VAL A 46 0.19 0.39 7.04
N GLU A 47 0.19 0.99 5.86
CA GLU A 47 -0.16 2.40 5.71
C GLU A 47 -1.59 2.71 6.19
N LEU A 48 -2.54 1.85 5.85
CA LEU A 48 -3.93 2.02 6.29
C LEU A 48 -4.05 2.01 7.82
N LEU A 49 -3.35 1.10 8.50
CA LEU A 49 -3.32 1.04 9.96
C LEU A 49 -2.67 2.29 10.56
N LEU A 50 -1.51 2.69 10.03
CA LEU A 50 -0.80 3.89 10.50
C LEU A 50 -1.62 5.17 10.28
N ALA A 51 -2.35 5.26 9.17
CA ALA A 51 -3.29 6.36 8.92
C ALA A 51 -4.44 6.44 9.94
N LEU A 52 -4.82 5.29 10.53
CA LEU A 52 -5.80 5.20 11.62
C LEU A 52 -5.16 5.34 13.02
N GLY A 53 -3.85 5.59 13.12
CA GLY A 53 -3.12 5.70 14.37
C GLY A 53 -2.78 4.36 15.03
N ILE A 54 -2.88 3.25 14.31
CA ILE A 54 -2.54 1.93 14.81
C ILE A 54 -1.16 1.52 14.31
N VAL A 55 -0.26 1.20 15.24
CA VAL A 55 1.02 0.55 14.92
C VAL A 55 0.79 -0.96 14.86
N PRO A 56 1.08 -1.64 13.73
CA PRO A 56 0.93 -3.08 13.64
C PRO A 56 1.80 -3.82 14.66
N TYR A 57 1.30 -4.91 15.24
CA TYR A 57 2.07 -5.77 16.15
C TYR A 57 3.19 -6.52 15.42
N GLY A 58 2.94 -6.92 14.17
CA GLY A 58 3.93 -7.52 13.28
C GLY A 58 3.71 -7.08 11.84
N VAL A 59 4.79 -7.02 11.08
CA VAL A 59 4.78 -6.62 9.67
C VAL A 59 5.67 -7.58 8.88
N ALA A 60 5.22 -8.00 7.72
CA ALA A 60 6.07 -8.77 6.81
C ALA A 60 7.09 -7.88 6.12
N ASP A 61 8.33 -8.37 6.06
CA ASP A 61 9.44 -7.77 5.30
C ASP A 61 9.79 -6.35 5.75
N THR A 62 9.98 -6.17 7.06
CA THR A 62 10.28 -4.87 7.68
C THR A 62 11.58 -4.26 7.19
N ILE A 63 12.57 -5.08 6.81
CA ILE A 63 13.85 -4.62 6.29
C ILE A 63 13.63 -3.88 4.97
N ASN A 64 12.94 -4.51 4.03
CA ASN A 64 12.64 -3.88 2.74
C ASN A 64 11.60 -2.76 2.89
N TYR A 65 10.68 -2.81 3.86
CA TYR A 65 9.81 -1.69 4.17
C TYR A 65 10.62 -0.42 4.42
N ARG A 66 11.67 -0.49 5.23
CA ARG A 66 12.54 0.66 5.53
C ARG A 66 13.25 1.21 4.30
N LEU A 67 13.55 0.36 3.31
CA LEU A 67 14.24 0.75 2.07
C LEU A 67 13.27 1.30 1.02
N TRP A 68 12.09 0.70 0.88
CA TRP A 68 11.17 0.98 -0.21
C TRP A 68 10.05 1.96 0.15
N VAL A 69 9.57 1.89 1.38
CA VAL A 69 8.51 2.79 1.88
C VAL A 69 9.13 3.97 2.60
N SER A 70 10.05 3.72 3.53
CA SER A 70 10.79 4.65 4.39
C SER A 70 9.90 5.57 5.25
N GLU A 71 8.85 6.13 4.73
CA GLU A 71 7.87 6.97 5.42
C GLU A 71 6.43 6.47 5.17
N PRO A 72 5.61 6.34 6.23
CA PRO A 72 5.96 6.55 7.64
C PRO A 72 6.89 5.46 8.17
N PRO A 73 7.83 5.79 9.10
CA PRO A 73 8.74 4.81 9.68
C PRO A 73 7.99 3.84 10.59
N LEU A 74 8.44 2.58 10.60
CA LEU A 74 7.96 1.61 11.57
C LEU A 74 8.80 1.69 12.85
N PRO A 75 8.16 1.70 14.05
CA PRO A 75 8.87 1.55 15.31
C PRO A 75 9.67 0.24 15.39
N ASP A 76 10.76 0.26 16.15
CA ASP A 76 11.62 -0.94 16.33
C ASP A 76 10.92 -2.08 17.10
N SER A 77 9.80 -1.78 17.78
CA SER A 77 8.98 -2.76 18.48
C SER A 77 8.14 -3.65 17.55
N VAL A 78 8.03 -3.30 16.26
CA VAL A 78 7.28 -4.09 15.28
C VAL A 78 8.05 -5.37 14.96
N ILE A 79 7.39 -6.51 15.12
CA ILE A 79 7.99 -7.83 14.87
C ILE A 79 8.00 -8.09 13.35
N ASP A 80 9.17 -8.47 12.82
CA ASP A 80 9.27 -8.97 11.44
C ASP A 80 8.70 -10.38 11.36
N VAL A 81 7.75 -10.60 10.48
CA VAL A 81 7.09 -11.91 10.32
C VAL A 81 7.50 -12.64 9.03
N GLY A 82 8.64 -12.31 8.46
CA GLY A 82 9.17 -12.93 7.24
C GLY A 82 8.75 -12.21 5.97
N LEU A 83 8.89 -12.87 4.81
CA LEU A 83 8.63 -12.25 3.51
C LEU A 83 7.14 -12.01 3.28
N ARG A 84 6.80 -11.00 2.51
CA ARG A 84 5.40 -10.70 2.14
C ARG A 84 4.74 -11.82 1.34
N THR A 85 5.50 -12.53 0.51
CA THR A 85 5.02 -13.67 -0.26
C THR A 85 5.07 -14.98 0.50
N GLU A 86 5.95 -15.10 1.51
CA GLU A 86 6.20 -16.31 2.26
C GLU A 86 6.47 -15.94 3.75
N PRO A 87 5.44 -15.49 4.49
CA PRO A 87 5.59 -15.17 5.90
C PRO A 87 5.84 -16.41 6.75
N ASN A 88 6.49 -16.23 7.89
CA ASN A 88 6.75 -17.30 8.85
C ASN A 88 5.47 -17.71 9.58
N LEU A 89 4.80 -18.76 9.09
CA LEU A 89 3.52 -19.24 9.62
C LEU A 89 3.64 -19.79 11.05
N GLU A 90 4.81 -20.32 11.44
CA GLU A 90 5.05 -20.81 12.79
C GLU A 90 5.08 -19.63 13.77
N LEU A 91 5.86 -18.60 13.45
CA LEU A 91 5.90 -17.37 14.23
C LEU A 91 4.52 -16.72 14.33
N LEU A 92 3.77 -16.62 13.23
CA LEU A 92 2.39 -16.09 13.24
C LEU A 92 1.49 -16.89 14.18
N THR A 93 1.64 -18.23 14.21
CA THR A 93 0.86 -19.08 15.10
C THR A 93 1.24 -18.84 16.57
N GLU A 94 2.52 -18.65 16.89
CA GLU A 94 3.00 -18.29 18.25
C GLU A 94 2.51 -16.90 18.67
N MET A 95 2.56 -15.94 17.77
CA MET A 95 2.12 -14.57 18.03
C MET A 95 0.65 -14.46 18.36
N LYS A 96 -0.19 -15.40 17.90
CA LYS A 96 -1.65 -15.41 18.08
C LYS A 96 -2.28 -14.04 17.76
N PRO A 97 -2.13 -13.52 16.51
CA PRO A 97 -2.72 -12.24 16.16
C PRO A 97 -4.23 -12.25 16.38
N SER A 98 -4.80 -11.11 16.76
CA SER A 98 -6.25 -10.96 16.83
C SER A 98 -6.88 -10.88 15.44
N PHE A 99 -6.11 -10.31 14.50
CA PHE A 99 -6.51 -10.12 13.13
C PHE A 99 -5.29 -10.00 12.21
N MET A 100 -5.41 -10.47 10.97
CA MET A 100 -4.38 -10.32 9.95
C MET A 100 -4.91 -9.51 8.77
N VAL A 101 -4.07 -8.63 8.21
CA VAL A 101 -4.40 -7.80 7.05
C VAL A 101 -3.36 -7.96 5.95
N TRP A 102 -3.81 -7.99 4.69
CA TRP A 102 -2.93 -8.14 3.52
C TRP A 102 -3.48 -7.38 2.32
N SER A 103 -2.70 -7.26 1.25
CA SER A 103 -3.19 -6.76 -0.04
C SER A 103 -3.93 -7.86 -0.79
N ALA A 104 -5.16 -7.59 -1.21
CA ALA A 104 -5.98 -8.58 -1.90
C ALA A 104 -5.30 -9.04 -3.20
N GLY A 105 -5.22 -10.36 -3.36
CA GLY A 105 -4.56 -10.98 -4.51
C GLY A 105 -3.04 -11.07 -4.44
N TYR A 106 -2.42 -10.74 -3.29
CA TYR A 106 -0.98 -10.83 -3.09
C TYR A 106 -0.64 -11.63 -1.81
N GLY A 107 0.43 -12.43 -1.86
CA GLY A 107 0.90 -13.25 -0.75
C GLY A 107 0.17 -14.59 -0.60
N PRO A 108 0.14 -15.16 0.63
CA PRO A 108 -0.49 -16.45 0.90
C PRO A 108 -2.01 -16.43 0.68
N SER A 109 -2.59 -17.61 0.44
CA SER A 109 -4.03 -17.71 0.26
C SER A 109 -4.80 -17.39 1.55
N PRO A 110 -5.97 -16.72 1.44
CA PRO A 110 -6.82 -16.43 2.60
C PRO A 110 -7.19 -17.67 3.44
N GLU A 111 -7.36 -18.83 2.78
CA GLU A 111 -7.70 -20.10 3.43
C GLU A 111 -6.55 -20.62 4.32
N MET A 112 -5.31 -20.37 3.90
CA MET A 112 -4.11 -20.71 4.70
C MET A 112 -4.04 -19.80 5.93
N LEU A 113 -4.20 -18.51 5.75
CA LEU A 113 -4.15 -17.52 6.81
C LEU A 113 -5.28 -17.71 7.84
N ALA A 114 -6.48 -18.07 7.39
CA ALA A 114 -7.65 -18.30 8.26
C ALA A 114 -7.46 -19.46 9.27
N ARG A 115 -6.45 -20.32 9.06
CA ARG A 115 -6.10 -21.38 10.03
C ARG A 115 -5.34 -20.83 11.24
N ILE A 116 -4.78 -19.64 11.13
CA ILE A 116 -4.00 -18.98 12.19
C ILE A 116 -4.86 -17.94 12.91
N ALA A 117 -5.46 -17.03 12.18
CA ALA A 117 -6.34 -16.01 12.73
C ALA A 117 -7.34 -15.49 11.67
N PRO A 118 -8.44 -14.86 12.08
CA PRO A 118 -9.30 -14.14 11.16
C PRO A 118 -8.51 -13.02 10.47
N GLY A 119 -8.91 -12.65 9.25
CA GLY A 119 -8.23 -11.60 8.54
C GLY A 119 -8.98 -11.13 7.30
N ARG A 120 -8.46 -10.07 6.66
CA ARG A 120 -9.06 -9.47 5.47
C ARG A 120 -8.00 -8.90 4.53
N GLY A 121 -8.21 -9.11 3.21
CA GLY A 121 -7.47 -8.44 2.15
C GLY A 121 -8.06 -7.09 1.80
N PHE A 122 -7.20 -6.10 1.52
CA PHE A 122 -7.56 -4.76 1.08
C PHE A 122 -7.02 -4.51 -0.33
N ASN A 123 -7.81 -3.82 -1.15
CA ASN A 123 -7.42 -3.57 -2.54
C ASN A 123 -6.50 -2.35 -2.65
N PHE A 124 -5.43 -2.49 -3.40
CA PHE A 124 -4.55 -1.39 -3.78
C PHE A 124 -5.18 -0.53 -4.89
N SER A 125 -5.71 -1.16 -5.92
CA SER A 125 -6.19 -0.50 -7.12
C SER A 125 -7.36 -1.28 -7.73
N ASP A 126 -8.11 -0.63 -8.57
CA ASP A 126 -9.07 -1.21 -9.52
C ASP A 126 -8.48 -1.28 -10.94
N GLY A 127 -7.18 -1.02 -11.09
CA GLY A 127 -6.47 -0.92 -12.36
C GLY A 127 -6.59 0.46 -13.02
N LYS A 128 -7.18 1.47 -12.34
CA LYS A 128 -7.38 2.82 -12.89
C LYS A 128 -7.10 3.93 -11.88
N GLN A 129 -7.64 3.84 -10.66
CA GLN A 129 -7.63 4.89 -9.66
C GLN A 129 -7.15 4.38 -8.30
N PRO A 130 -5.83 4.15 -8.14
CA PRO A 130 -5.29 3.59 -6.90
C PRO A 130 -5.57 4.46 -5.66
N LEU A 131 -5.54 5.79 -5.74
CA LEU A 131 -5.84 6.65 -4.58
C LEU A 131 -7.33 6.62 -4.20
N ALA A 132 -8.24 6.56 -5.17
CA ALA A 132 -9.66 6.37 -4.87
C ALA A 132 -9.90 5.03 -4.17
N MET A 133 -9.23 3.97 -4.64
CA MET A 133 -9.31 2.65 -4.02
C MET A 133 -8.66 2.64 -2.63
N ALA A 134 -7.51 3.30 -2.45
CA ALA A 134 -6.84 3.42 -1.16
C ALA A 134 -7.72 4.12 -0.10
N ARG A 135 -8.42 5.21 -0.48
CA ARG A 135 -9.40 5.89 0.41
C ARG A 135 -10.55 4.95 0.79
N LYS A 136 -11.07 4.20 -0.18
CA LYS A 136 -12.11 3.19 0.08
C LYS A 136 -11.60 2.11 1.03
N SER A 137 -10.41 1.56 0.79
CA SER A 137 -9.80 0.56 1.66
C SER A 137 -9.54 1.09 3.07
N LEU A 138 -9.16 2.36 3.21
CA LEU A 138 -9.02 3.02 4.53
C LEU A 138 -10.37 3.08 5.27
N THR A 139 -11.43 3.51 4.60
CA THR A 139 -12.78 3.55 5.18
C THR A 139 -13.25 2.15 5.59
N GLU A 140 -13.04 1.15 4.74
CA GLU A 140 -13.40 -0.23 5.04
C GLU A 140 -12.60 -0.81 6.23
N MET A 141 -11.34 -0.43 6.38
CA MET A 141 -10.53 -0.81 7.55
C MET A 141 -11.01 -0.09 8.81
N ALA A 142 -11.34 1.19 8.70
CA ALA A 142 -11.90 1.96 9.80
C ALA A 142 -13.25 1.41 10.29
N ASP A 143 -14.12 1.01 9.38
CA ASP A 143 -15.40 0.36 9.72
C ASP A 143 -15.18 -0.96 10.48
N LEU A 144 -14.22 -1.76 10.00
CA LEU A 144 -13.85 -3.02 10.64
C LEU A 144 -13.33 -2.84 12.07
N LEU A 145 -12.61 -1.73 12.32
CA LEU A 145 -11.95 -1.44 13.60
C LEU A 145 -12.73 -0.46 14.48
N ASN A 146 -13.90 0.02 14.04
CA ASN A 146 -14.71 1.06 14.69
C ASN A 146 -13.92 2.39 14.87
N LEU A 147 -13.18 2.80 13.85
CA LEU A 147 -12.31 3.98 13.83
C LEU A 147 -12.71 5.00 12.74
N GLN A 148 -14.00 5.12 12.44
CA GLN A 148 -14.51 5.97 11.35
C GLN A 148 -14.05 7.43 11.52
N SER A 149 -14.11 7.97 12.73
CA SER A 149 -13.67 9.35 13.00
C SER A 149 -12.17 9.56 12.75
N ALA A 150 -11.33 8.54 12.99
CA ALA A 150 -9.90 8.62 12.67
C ALA A 150 -9.69 8.66 11.15
N ALA A 151 -10.43 7.85 10.38
CA ALA A 151 -10.36 7.86 8.92
C ALA A 151 -10.83 9.19 8.34
N GLU A 152 -11.95 9.75 8.82
CA GLU A 152 -12.45 11.06 8.40
C GLU A 152 -11.42 12.17 8.67
N THR A 153 -10.82 12.15 9.86
CA THR A 153 -9.78 13.10 10.25
C THR A 153 -8.56 12.99 9.33
N HIS A 154 -8.08 11.78 9.10
CA HIS A 154 -6.93 11.55 8.23
C HIS A 154 -7.22 11.97 6.77
N LEU A 155 -8.39 11.62 6.23
CA LEU A 155 -8.77 12.01 4.86
C LEU A 155 -8.89 13.51 4.71
N ALA A 156 -9.45 14.22 5.70
CA ALA A 156 -9.50 15.68 5.69
C ALA A 156 -8.08 16.29 5.72
N GLN A 157 -7.18 15.77 6.57
CA GLN A 157 -5.77 16.20 6.62
C GLN A 157 -5.05 15.93 5.28
N TYR A 158 -5.28 14.79 4.67
CA TYR A 158 -4.74 14.46 3.35
C TYR A 158 -5.21 15.48 2.30
N GLU A 159 -6.49 15.75 2.21
CA GLU A 159 -7.05 16.68 1.22
C GLU A 159 -6.55 18.11 1.42
N ASP A 160 -6.47 18.56 2.66
CA ASP A 160 -5.93 19.89 3.00
C ASP A 160 -4.45 19.97 2.65
N PHE A 161 -3.67 18.94 2.94
CA PHE A 161 -2.26 18.87 2.55
C PHE A 161 -2.08 18.96 1.03
N ILE A 162 -2.77 18.10 0.26
CA ILE A 162 -2.70 18.11 -1.21
C ILE A 162 -3.05 19.49 -1.76
N ARG A 163 -4.13 20.11 -1.26
CA ARG A 163 -4.56 21.44 -1.68
C ARG A 163 -3.55 22.52 -1.35
N SER A 164 -2.96 22.47 -0.15
CA SER A 164 -1.98 23.44 0.32
C SER A 164 -0.70 23.46 -0.48
N MET A 165 -0.32 22.32 -1.08
CA MET A 165 0.89 22.17 -1.88
C MET A 165 0.74 22.65 -3.34
N LYS A 166 -0.48 22.78 -3.85
CA LYS A 166 -0.74 23.16 -5.25
C LYS A 166 -0.02 24.44 -5.70
N PRO A 167 0.02 25.54 -4.93
CA PRO A 167 0.73 26.75 -5.33
C PRO A 167 2.24 26.56 -5.56
N ARG A 168 2.84 25.53 -4.98
CA ARG A 168 4.27 25.24 -5.11
C ARG A 168 4.67 24.84 -6.52
N PHE A 169 3.72 24.29 -7.30
CA PHE A 169 3.98 23.75 -8.63
C PHE A 169 3.48 24.66 -9.77
N VAL A 170 2.75 25.73 -9.49
CA VAL A 170 2.18 26.65 -10.51
C VAL A 170 3.25 27.28 -11.41
N LYS A 171 4.43 27.60 -10.87
CA LYS A 171 5.51 28.27 -11.60
C LYS A 171 6.38 27.33 -12.45
N ARG A 172 6.25 26.02 -12.28
CA ARG A 172 7.13 25.03 -12.94
C ARG A 172 6.98 25.04 -14.48
N GLY A 173 5.83 25.49 -15.00
CA GLY A 173 5.51 25.36 -16.41
C GLY A 173 5.07 23.94 -16.80
N ALA A 174 4.83 23.74 -18.09
CA ALA A 174 4.23 22.52 -18.64
C ALA A 174 5.25 21.44 -19.05
N ARG A 175 6.51 21.48 -18.54
CA ARG A 175 7.50 20.45 -18.91
C ARG A 175 7.11 19.12 -18.33
N PRO A 176 7.04 18.04 -19.16
CA PRO A 176 6.68 16.71 -18.68
C PRO A 176 7.69 16.15 -17.67
N LEU A 177 7.20 15.35 -16.73
CA LEU A 177 7.97 14.68 -15.71
C LEU A 177 7.99 13.17 -15.95
N LEU A 178 9.19 12.59 -16.08
CA LEU A 178 9.36 11.14 -16.13
C LEU A 178 9.71 10.63 -14.74
N LEU A 179 8.85 9.77 -14.20
CA LEU A 179 9.05 9.12 -12.91
C LEU A 179 9.56 7.70 -13.13
N THR A 180 10.64 7.33 -12.44
CA THR A 180 11.27 6.04 -12.67
C THR A 180 12.01 5.53 -11.44
N THR A 181 12.34 4.24 -11.43
CA THR A 181 13.30 3.62 -10.51
C THR A 181 14.12 2.56 -11.23
N LEU A 182 15.37 2.33 -10.81
CA LEU A 182 16.23 1.32 -11.39
C LEU A 182 15.82 -0.07 -10.91
N ILE A 183 15.59 -1.01 -11.83
CA ILE A 183 15.32 -2.42 -11.53
C ILE A 183 16.62 -3.22 -11.54
N ASP A 184 17.40 -3.05 -12.60
CA ASP A 184 18.66 -3.70 -12.84
C ASP A 184 19.54 -2.83 -13.78
N PRO A 185 20.81 -3.18 -14.05
CA PRO A 185 21.69 -2.36 -14.88
C PRO A 185 21.22 -2.09 -16.31
N ARG A 186 20.15 -2.71 -16.77
CA ARG A 186 19.61 -2.57 -18.13
C ARG A 186 18.15 -2.11 -18.18
N HIS A 187 17.42 -2.15 -17.05
CA HIS A 187 16.01 -1.86 -17.02
C HIS A 187 15.64 -0.87 -15.92
N MET A 188 14.72 0.00 -16.25
CA MET A 188 14.05 0.89 -15.31
C MET A 188 12.55 0.60 -15.29
N LEU A 189 11.95 0.71 -14.11
CA LEU A 189 10.51 0.79 -13.98
C LEU A 189 10.10 2.25 -14.22
N VAL A 190 9.14 2.47 -15.09
CA VAL A 190 8.54 3.78 -15.32
C VAL A 190 7.09 3.77 -14.86
N PHE A 191 6.61 4.93 -14.38
CA PHE A 191 5.27 5.10 -13.85
C PHE A 191 4.45 5.99 -14.78
N GLY A 192 3.26 5.52 -15.15
CA GLY A 192 2.42 6.18 -16.13
C GLY A 192 0.95 6.18 -15.71
N PRO A 193 0.04 6.15 -16.68
CA PRO A 193 -1.39 6.03 -16.41
C PRO A 193 -1.71 4.91 -15.42
N ASN A 194 -2.74 5.11 -14.60
CA ASN A 194 -3.18 4.19 -13.55
C ASN A 194 -2.23 4.03 -12.34
N SER A 195 -1.15 4.83 -12.24
CA SER A 195 -0.30 4.85 -11.03
C SER A 195 -0.82 5.86 -10.00
N LEU A 196 -0.51 5.60 -8.73
CA LEU A 196 -0.72 6.56 -7.65
C LEU A 196 -0.08 7.93 -7.98
N PHE A 197 1.09 7.91 -8.60
CA PHE A 197 1.79 9.14 -8.98
C PHE A 197 1.06 9.93 -10.06
N GLN A 198 0.39 9.26 -11.00
CA GLN A 198 -0.38 9.93 -12.03
C GLN A 198 -1.52 10.77 -11.44
N GLU A 199 -2.27 10.22 -10.48
CA GLU A 199 -3.37 10.97 -9.85
C GLU A 199 -2.85 12.25 -9.15
N ILE A 200 -1.66 12.21 -8.53
CA ILE A 200 -1.03 13.39 -7.93
C ILE A 200 -0.53 14.37 -9.00
N LEU A 201 0.09 13.89 -10.08
CA LEU A 201 0.53 14.77 -11.17
C LEU A 201 -0.68 15.50 -11.82
N ASP A 202 -1.79 14.79 -12.00
CA ASP A 202 -3.03 15.35 -12.55
C ASP A 202 -3.61 16.45 -11.64
N GLU A 203 -3.60 16.25 -10.31
CA GLU A 203 -4.05 17.24 -9.33
C GLU A 203 -3.24 18.55 -9.43
N TYR A 204 -1.96 18.46 -9.75
CA TYR A 204 -1.08 19.63 -9.87
C TYR A 204 -0.91 20.14 -11.31
N GLY A 205 -1.55 19.49 -12.30
CA GLY A 205 -1.43 19.85 -13.71
C GLY A 205 -0.02 19.63 -14.27
N ILE A 206 0.72 18.66 -13.74
CA ILE A 206 2.06 18.29 -14.19
C ILE A 206 1.94 17.17 -15.23
N PRO A 207 2.33 17.38 -16.49
CA PRO A 207 2.26 16.33 -17.50
C PRO A 207 3.21 15.17 -17.16
N ASN A 208 2.71 13.93 -17.21
CA ASN A 208 3.56 12.76 -17.15
C ASN A 208 4.21 12.52 -18.53
N ALA A 209 5.52 12.31 -18.56
CA ALA A 209 6.21 12.05 -19.81
C ALA A 209 5.93 10.65 -20.38
N TRP A 210 5.65 9.67 -19.52
CA TRP A 210 5.28 8.33 -19.96
C TRP A 210 3.78 8.26 -20.30
N GLN A 211 3.49 8.09 -21.60
CA GLN A 211 2.14 7.95 -22.13
C GLN A 211 1.87 6.54 -22.70
N GLY A 212 2.84 5.64 -22.55
CA GLY A 212 2.71 4.25 -23.01
C GLY A 212 1.84 3.41 -22.07
N GLU A 213 1.59 2.18 -22.48
CA GLU A 213 0.86 1.21 -21.68
C GLU A 213 1.58 0.93 -20.34
N THR A 214 0.78 0.68 -19.32
CA THR A 214 1.20 0.22 -18.00
C THR A 214 0.42 -1.03 -17.61
N ASN A 215 0.99 -1.80 -16.69
CA ASN A 215 0.30 -2.94 -16.10
C ASN A 215 -0.81 -2.48 -15.14
N PHE A 216 -1.49 -3.45 -14.51
CA PHE A 216 -2.51 -3.18 -13.48
C PHE A 216 -2.02 -2.25 -12.35
N TRP A 217 -0.71 -2.26 -12.08
CA TRP A 217 -0.07 -1.47 -11.02
C TRP A 217 0.32 -0.05 -11.44
N GLY A 218 0.01 0.36 -12.67
CA GLY A 218 0.35 1.68 -13.20
C GLY A 218 1.84 1.85 -13.54
N SER A 219 2.56 0.76 -13.77
CA SER A 219 3.99 0.77 -14.09
C SER A 219 4.34 -0.18 -15.23
N THR A 220 5.51 0.01 -15.83
CA THR A 220 6.06 -0.93 -16.82
C THR A 220 7.58 -0.90 -16.81
N ALA A 221 8.20 -2.07 -17.01
CA ALA A 221 9.64 -2.19 -17.16
C ALA A 221 10.05 -1.83 -18.59
N VAL A 222 11.07 -0.98 -18.71
CA VAL A 222 11.62 -0.57 -20.00
C VAL A 222 13.13 -0.70 -20.01
N SER A 223 13.70 -1.00 -21.16
CA SER A 223 15.15 -0.94 -21.33
C SER A 223 15.64 0.52 -21.28
N ILE A 224 16.80 0.73 -20.69
CA ILE A 224 17.36 2.08 -20.43
C ILE A 224 17.53 2.87 -21.74
N ASP A 225 17.91 2.22 -22.83
CA ASP A 225 18.09 2.87 -24.14
C ASP A 225 16.81 3.52 -24.68
N ARG A 226 15.63 2.99 -24.35
CA ARG A 226 14.33 3.61 -24.72
C ARG A 226 14.14 4.98 -24.12
N LEU A 227 14.80 5.28 -22.99
CA LEU A 227 14.71 6.59 -22.35
C LEU A 227 15.39 7.70 -23.19
N ALA A 228 16.25 7.36 -24.14
CA ALA A 228 16.86 8.32 -25.06
C ALA A 228 15.83 9.04 -25.97
N ALA A 229 14.62 8.52 -26.10
CA ALA A 229 13.54 9.18 -26.83
C ALA A 229 13.01 10.44 -26.11
N TYR A 230 13.19 10.55 -24.79
CA TYR A 230 12.68 11.64 -23.96
C TYR A 230 13.69 12.80 -23.92
N LYS A 231 13.47 13.83 -24.73
CA LYS A 231 14.43 14.93 -24.94
C LYS A 231 14.20 16.11 -24.01
N ASP A 232 12.97 16.56 -23.84
CA ASP A 232 12.61 17.75 -23.06
C ASP A 232 11.73 17.38 -21.86
N VAL A 233 12.31 16.62 -20.96
CA VAL A 233 11.65 16.14 -19.73
C VAL A 233 12.55 16.37 -18.52
N ASP A 234 11.93 16.53 -17.35
CA ASP A 234 12.63 16.34 -16.08
C ASP A 234 12.49 14.86 -15.68
N VAL A 235 13.53 14.26 -15.12
CA VAL A 235 13.53 12.85 -14.73
C VAL A 235 13.81 12.75 -13.23
N LEU A 236 12.88 12.14 -12.49
CA LEU A 236 13.09 11.78 -11.09
C LEU A 236 13.22 10.26 -10.99
N CYS A 237 14.31 9.81 -10.40
CA CYS A 237 14.59 8.41 -10.15
C CYS A 237 14.55 8.15 -8.65
N PHE A 238 13.56 7.36 -8.20
CA PHE A 238 13.44 6.95 -6.80
C PHE A 238 14.59 6.00 -6.44
N ASP A 239 15.24 6.29 -5.31
CA ASP A 239 16.36 5.52 -4.81
C ASP A 239 15.90 4.51 -3.76
N HIS A 240 16.06 3.23 -4.05
CA HIS A 240 15.68 2.12 -3.18
C HIS A 240 16.92 1.34 -2.71
N ASP A 241 17.97 2.06 -2.25
CA ASP A 241 19.25 1.50 -1.80
C ASP A 241 20.02 0.75 -2.91
N ASN A 242 19.80 1.14 -4.16
CA ASN A 242 20.50 0.59 -5.33
C ASN A 242 21.63 1.51 -5.84
N SER A 243 22.24 2.26 -4.92
CA SER A 243 23.26 3.28 -5.23
C SER A 243 24.41 2.76 -6.07
N LYS A 244 24.92 1.56 -5.78
CA LYS A 244 26.04 0.95 -6.53
C LYS A 244 25.70 0.71 -8.00
N ASP A 245 24.51 0.14 -8.25
CA ASP A 245 24.06 -0.15 -9.61
C ASP A 245 23.76 1.14 -10.37
N MET A 246 23.18 2.12 -9.67
CA MET A 246 22.89 3.42 -10.24
C MET A 246 24.19 4.19 -10.57
N ASP A 247 25.19 4.18 -9.70
CA ASP A 247 26.51 4.81 -9.95
C ASP A 247 27.22 4.14 -11.12
N ALA A 248 27.16 2.80 -11.20
CA ALA A 248 27.72 2.06 -12.33
C ALA A 248 27.00 2.41 -13.64
N LEU A 249 25.67 2.50 -13.63
CA LEU A 249 24.90 2.95 -14.80
C LEU A 249 25.27 4.37 -15.21
N MET A 250 25.31 5.29 -14.26
CA MET A 250 25.62 6.71 -14.51
C MET A 250 27.02 6.93 -15.10
N ALA A 251 27.96 6.01 -14.84
CA ALA A 251 29.29 6.03 -15.44
C ALA A 251 29.34 5.56 -16.91
N THR A 252 28.26 4.95 -17.41
CA THR A 252 28.26 4.42 -18.79
C THR A 252 28.14 5.53 -19.86
N PRO A 253 28.79 5.37 -21.03
CA PRO A 253 28.62 6.30 -22.15
C PRO A 253 27.16 6.42 -22.61
N LEU A 254 26.40 5.32 -22.56
CA LEU A 254 24.97 5.32 -22.89
C LEU A 254 24.20 6.30 -22.01
N TRP A 255 24.37 6.21 -20.68
CA TRP A 255 23.67 7.10 -19.74
C TRP A 255 24.07 8.56 -19.93
N GLN A 256 25.38 8.83 -20.05
CA GLN A 256 25.88 10.19 -20.24
C GLN A 256 25.42 10.81 -21.56
N ALA A 257 25.11 10.00 -22.56
CA ALA A 257 24.55 10.46 -23.84
C ALA A 257 23.03 10.77 -23.76
N MET A 258 22.34 10.43 -22.67
CA MET A 258 20.90 10.69 -22.53
C MET A 258 20.59 12.19 -22.61
N PRO A 259 19.57 12.61 -23.37
CA PRO A 259 19.23 14.02 -23.54
C PRO A 259 19.03 14.77 -22.22
N PHE A 260 18.25 14.19 -21.30
CA PHE A 260 17.94 14.79 -19.99
C PHE A 260 19.17 14.82 -19.05
N VAL A 261 20.11 13.87 -19.17
CA VAL A 261 21.37 13.87 -18.40
C VAL A 261 22.28 14.98 -18.87
N ARG A 262 22.45 15.14 -20.19
CA ARG A 262 23.31 16.16 -20.79
C ARG A 262 22.91 17.59 -20.45
N VAL A 263 21.63 17.83 -20.15
CA VAL A 263 21.11 19.14 -19.77
C VAL A 263 20.86 19.28 -18.27
N GLY A 264 21.33 18.32 -17.45
CA GLY A 264 21.23 18.38 -15.99
C GLY A 264 19.80 18.22 -15.43
N ARG A 265 18.92 17.50 -16.12
CA ARG A 265 17.51 17.31 -15.73
C ARG A 265 17.21 15.94 -15.18
N PHE A 266 18.22 15.25 -14.71
CA PHE A 266 18.10 13.99 -13.99
C PHE A 266 18.37 14.23 -12.50
N GLN A 267 17.50 13.72 -11.62
CA GLN A 267 17.70 13.78 -10.18
C GLN A 267 17.36 12.42 -9.56
N ARG A 268 18.23 11.96 -8.66
CA ARG A 268 17.88 10.90 -7.71
C ARG A 268 17.10 11.54 -6.56
N VAL A 269 16.03 10.90 -6.16
CA VAL A 269 15.16 11.36 -5.08
C VAL A 269 14.91 10.23 -4.08
N PRO A 270 14.55 10.54 -2.82
CA PRO A 270 14.24 9.51 -1.84
C PRO A 270 13.22 8.49 -2.33
N ALA A 271 13.29 7.28 -1.77
CA ALA A 271 12.31 6.22 -2.02
C ALA A 271 10.91 6.69 -1.68
N VAL A 272 9.95 6.29 -2.50
CA VAL A 272 8.51 6.45 -2.23
C VAL A 272 7.82 5.17 -2.64
N TRP A 273 6.99 4.62 -1.75
CA TRP A 273 6.25 3.40 -2.08
C TRP A 273 5.17 3.69 -3.12
N PHE A 274 5.31 3.10 -4.28
CA PHE A 274 4.45 3.39 -5.44
C PHE A 274 3.15 2.55 -5.48
N TYR A 275 3.01 1.57 -4.57
CA TYR A 275 1.81 0.75 -4.38
C TYR A 275 1.17 0.98 -3.00
N GLY A 276 1.38 2.17 -2.46
CA GLY A 276 0.87 2.59 -1.17
C GLY A 276 -0.51 3.26 -1.24
N ALA A 277 -0.79 4.04 -0.21
CA ALA A 277 -2.04 4.74 -0.03
C ALA A 277 -1.83 6.26 0.10
N THR A 278 -2.67 6.92 0.89
CA THR A 278 -2.64 8.38 1.12
C THR A 278 -1.35 8.86 1.78
N LEU A 279 -0.72 8.06 2.66
CA LEU A 279 0.56 8.43 3.28
C LEU A 279 1.69 8.42 2.26
N SER A 280 1.78 7.39 1.41
CA SER A 280 2.72 7.36 0.27
C SER A 280 2.48 8.52 -0.70
N ALA A 281 1.23 8.88 -0.98
CA ALA A 281 0.90 10.03 -1.81
C ALA A 281 1.38 11.35 -1.19
N MET A 282 1.19 11.55 0.13
CA MET A 282 1.70 12.71 0.84
C MET A 282 3.23 12.74 0.85
N HIS A 283 3.88 11.59 1.03
CA HIS A 283 5.33 11.47 0.93
C HIS A 283 5.82 11.83 -0.47
N PHE A 284 5.19 11.30 -1.51
CA PHE A 284 5.50 11.66 -2.90
C PHE A 284 5.44 13.17 -3.15
N VAL A 285 4.38 13.83 -2.66
CA VAL A 285 4.24 15.29 -2.80
C VAL A 285 5.38 16.04 -2.13
N ARG A 286 5.84 15.62 -0.95
CA ARG A 286 7.01 16.22 -0.27
C ARG A 286 8.29 16.02 -1.08
N VAL A 287 8.51 14.82 -1.61
CA VAL A 287 9.67 14.52 -2.47
C VAL A 287 9.60 15.35 -3.76
N LEU A 288 8.42 15.46 -4.36
CA LEU A 288 8.20 16.27 -5.56
C LEU A 288 8.48 17.76 -5.29
N ASP A 289 7.99 18.30 -4.18
CA ASP A 289 8.26 19.70 -3.80
C ASP A 289 9.75 19.97 -3.59
N ASN A 290 10.46 19.10 -2.92
CA ASN A 290 11.91 19.22 -2.72
C ASN A 290 12.68 19.17 -4.04
N ALA A 291 12.24 18.35 -4.98
CA ALA A 291 12.91 18.18 -6.28
C ALA A 291 12.63 19.34 -7.25
N ILE A 292 11.37 19.75 -7.39
CA ILE A 292 10.92 20.67 -8.44
C ILE A 292 10.00 21.79 -7.93
N GLY A 293 9.61 21.82 -6.67
CA GLY A 293 8.74 22.84 -6.09
C GLY A 293 9.41 24.20 -6.02
N GLY A 294 8.67 25.26 -6.39
CA GLY A 294 9.16 26.64 -6.33
C GLY A 294 10.30 26.98 -7.29
N LYS A 295 10.75 26.03 -8.11
CA LYS A 295 11.75 26.28 -9.18
C LYS A 295 11.03 26.85 -10.39
N ALA A 296 11.47 28.02 -10.83
CA ALA A 296 11.01 28.69 -12.06
C ALA A 296 11.78 28.18 -13.27
#